data_05addbc2e6eac0a60f8ad97a67df3880
#
_entry.id   05addbc2e6eac0a60f8ad97a67df3880
#
_cell.length_a   1.000
_cell.length_b   1.000
_cell.length_c   1.000
_cell.angle_alpha   90.00
_cell.angle_beta   90.00
_cell.angle_gamma   90.00
#
_symmetry.space_group_name_H-M   'P 1'
#
loop_
_entity.id
_entity.type
_entity.pdbx_description
1 polymer ?
#
loop_
_entity_poly.entity_id
_entity_poly.type
_entity_poly.pdbx_seq_one_letter_code
_entity_poly.pdbx_strand_id
1 'polypeptide(L)'
;MSETVLITGAGIGIGRAAAVAFAAAGYHVVVTDVLDAEGHAVVAEIKAAGGSAEYHRLDVRSTADADALVARIEAERGGIDVIVANAGIAHKVPLPALTDEKWDHTFDIDLKGIFRVIRPALAGMKARKKGAIVALSSIMGVAYGWDEHVHYSAAKSGVVGLVRGLAVELAKDGIRVNGVAPGYIRTAQLLSKENSLGPEGAAKAGEFIPMGRIGEPDEIADVILFLASNGARYMTGQVVVVDGGLLVGRY
;
A
#
# COMPACT_ATOMS: atom_id res chain seq x y z
N MET A 1 -16.72 -5.37 -18.84
CA MET A 1 -16.66 -4.70 -17.53
C MET A 1 -15.31 -4.01 -17.41
N SER A 2 -15.20 -2.91 -16.68
CA SER A 2 -13.91 -2.27 -16.32
C SER A 2 -13.07 -3.21 -15.47
N GLU A 3 -11.74 -3.09 -15.54
CA GLU A 3 -10.83 -3.80 -14.64
C GLU A 3 -11.10 -3.41 -13.19
N THR A 4 -10.94 -4.37 -12.27
CA THR A 4 -11.22 -4.16 -10.84
C THR A 4 -9.93 -4.08 -10.06
N VAL A 5 -9.80 -3.03 -9.23
CA VAL A 5 -8.71 -2.88 -8.26
C VAL A 5 -9.23 -2.95 -6.83
N LEU A 6 -8.59 -3.76 -6.01
CA LEU A 6 -8.80 -3.82 -4.55
C LEU A 6 -7.68 -3.05 -3.85
N ILE A 7 -8.02 -2.04 -3.05
CA ILE A 7 -7.06 -1.20 -2.34
C ILE A 7 -7.32 -1.26 -0.84
N THR A 8 -6.32 -1.66 -0.04
CA THR A 8 -6.43 -1.69 1.41
C THR A 8 -5.89 -0.41 2.05
N GLY A 9 -6.51 0.03 3.17
CA GLY A 9 -6.16 1.31 3.79
C GLY A 9 -6.44 2.49 2.87
N ALA A 10 -7.55 2.44 2.14
CA ALA A 10 -7.87 3.38 1.07
C ALA A 10 -8.71 4.59 1.52
N GLY A 11 -8.98 4.72 2.82
CA GLY A 11 -9.75 5.84 3.36
C GLY A 11 -8.98 7.16 3.42
N ILE A 12 -7.66 7.11 3.60
CA ILE A 12 -6.81 8.28 3.76
C ILE A 12 -5.45 8.14 3.05
N GLY A 13 -4.70 9.21 2.97
CA GLY A 13 -3.30 9.24 2.56
C GLY A 13 -3.03 8.62 1.19
N ILE A 14 -2.00 7.78 1.10
CA ILE A 14 -1.56 7.15 -0.15
C ILE A 14 -2.66 6.25 -0.73
N GLY A 15 -3.36 5.48 0.13
CA GLY A 15 -4.43 4.59 -0.32
C GLY A 15 -5.60 5.35 -0.95
N ARG A 16 -6.02 6.48 -0.35
CA ARG A 16 -7.03 7.37 -0.94
C ARG A 16 -6.57 7.92 -2.29
N ALA A 17 -5.34 8.45 -2.35
CA ALA A 17 -4.80 8.98 -3.60
C ALA A 17 -4.74 7.92 -4.70
N ALA A 18 -4.30 6.70 -4.36
CA ALA A 18 -4.33 5.57 -5.29
C ALA A 18 -5.76 5.25 -5.74
N ALA A 19 -6.75 5.23 -4.85
CA ALA A 19 -8.14 4.97 -5.20
C ALA A 19 -8.68 5.98 -6.22
N VAL A 20 -8.41 7.28 -6.02
CA VAL A 20 -8.79 8.35 -6.96
C VAL A 20 -8.07 8.19 -8.30
N ALA A 21 -6.75 7.92 -8.28
CA ALA A 21 -5.96 7.75 -9.51
C ALA A 21 -6.43 6.54 -10.35
N PHE A 22 -6.69 5.39 -9.71
CA PHE A 22 -7.24 4.22 -10.42
C PHE A 22 -8.63 4.47 -10.99
N ALA A 23 -9.51 5.15 -10.25
CA ALA A 23 -10.84 5.52 -10.75
C ALA A 23 -10.75 6.44 -11.97
N ALA A 24 -9.87 7.44 -11.95
CA ALA A 24 -9.61 8.33 -13.09
C ALA A 24 -9.04 7.58 -14.32
N ALA A 25 -8.29 6.49 -14.07
CA ALA A 25 -7.79 5.59 -15.13
C ALA A 25 -8.85 4.59 -15.63
N GLY A 26 -10.10 4.65 -15.15
CA GLY A 26 -11.21 3.84 -15.64
C GLY A 26 -11.39 2.49 -14.92
N TYR A 27 -10.69 2.23 -13.84
CA TYR A 27 -10.90 1.03 -13.02
C TYR A 27 -12.18 1.15 -12.18
N HIS A 28 -12.79 0.00 -11.88
CA HIS A 28 -13.69 -0.10 -10.75
C HIS A 28 -12.88 -0.28 -9.46
N VAL A 29 -13.07 0.63 -8.49
CA VAL A 29 -12.26 0.65 -7.28
C VAL A 29 -13.02 0.07 -6.09
N VAL A 30 -12.50 -0.99 -5.53
CA VAL A 30 -12.94 -1.52 -4.24
C VAL A 30 -12.10 -0.87 -3.14
N VAL A 31 -12.67 0.16 -2.54
CA VAL A 31 -12.08 0.91 -1.42
C VAL A 31 -12.27 0.11 -0.14
N THR A 32 -11.18 -0.23 0.57
CA THR A 32 -11.29 -0.90 1.86
C THR A 32 -10.49 -0.21 2.95
N ASP A 33 -11.09 -0.09 4.12
CA ASP A 33 -10.47 0.50 5.31
C ASP A 33 -11.20 0.02 6.58
N VAL A 34 -10.62 0.30 7.75
CA VAL A 34 -11.30 0.22 9.04
C VAL A 34 -12.02 1.53 9.40
N LEU A 35 -11.73 2.61 8.68
CA LEU A 35 -12.28 3.95 8.81
C LEU A 35 -13.49 4.11 7.90
N ASP A 36 -14.68 3.77 8.41
CA ASP A 36 -15.92 3.71 7.59
C ASP A 36 -16.27 5.06 6.97
N ALA A 37 -16.19 6.15 7.73
CA ALA A 37 -16.56 7.49 7.26
C ALA A 37 -15.65 7.96 6.13
N GLU A 38 -14.35 7.77 6.28
CA GLU A 38 -13.33 8.13 5.30
C GLU A 38 -13.46 7.27 4.03
N GLY A 39 -13.68 5.96 4.19
CA GLY A 39 -13.91 5.05 3.06
C GLY A 39 -15.14 5.44 2.23
N HIS A 40 -16.24 5.75 2.89
CA HIS A 40 -17.45 6.26 2.21
C HIS A 40 -17.22 7.62 1.54
N ALA A 41 -16.45 8.51 2.16
CA ALA A 41 -16.11 9.82 1.57
C ALA A 41 -15.31 9.67 0.28
N VAL A 42 -14.33 8.74 0.25
CA VAL A 42 -13.56 8.44 -0.98
C VAL A 42 -14.44 7.91 -2.10
N VAL A 43 -15.37 7.01 -1.78
CA VAL A 43 -16.33 6.50 -2.79
C VAL A 43 -17.23 7.62 -3.31
N ALA A 44 -17.70 8.52 -2.45
CA ALA A 44 -18.51 9.66 -2.86
C ALA A 44 -17.74 10.62 -3.79
N GLU A 45 -16.47 10.90 -3.46
CA GLU A 45 -15.55 11.71 -4.27
C GLU A 45 -15.35 11.09 -5.67
N ILE A 46 -15.04 9.80 -5.74
CA ILE A 46 -14.85 9.07 -7.00
C ILE A 46 -16.11 9.12 -7.85
N LYS A 47 -17.28 8.87 -7.25
CA LYS A 47 -18.57 8.91 -7.96
C LYS A 47 -18.93 10.31 -8.45
N ALA A 48 -18.64 11.34 -7.67
CA ALA A 48 -18.86 12.74 -8.06
C ALA A 48 -17.99 13.14 -9.27
N ALA A 49 -16.79 12.54 -9.40
CA ALA A 49 -15.93 12.70 -10.57
C ALA A 49 -16.31 11.80 -11.76
N GLY A 50 -17.42 11.05 -11.67
CA GLY A 50 -17.88 10.14 -12.74
C GLY A 50 -17.21 8.77 -12.75
N GLY A 51 -16.39 8.45 -11.76
CA GLY A 51 -15.73 7.15 -11.60
C GLY A 51 -16.64 6.08 -10.98
N SER A 52 -16.11 4.86 -10.89
CA SER A 52 -16.81 3.70 -10.33
C SER A 52 -16.08 3.17 -9.09
N ALA A 53 -16.76 3.16 -7.95
CA ALA A 53 -16.20 2.66 -6.70
C ALA A 53 -17.28 2.12 -5.75
N GLU A 54 -16.86 1.22 -4.88
CA GLU A 54 -17.62 0.73 -3.73
C GLU A 54 -16.72 0.66 -2.48
N TYR A 55 -17.34 0.73 -1.31
CA TYR A 55 -16.64 0.62 -0.03
C TYR A 55 -17.00 -0.67 0.69
N HIS A 56 -16.00 -1.31 1.26
CA HIS A 56 -16.16 -2.41 2.20
C HIS A 56 -15.25 -2.21 3.41
N ARG A 57 -15.83 -2.35 4.61
CA ARG A 57 -15.01 -2.41 5.81
C ARG A 57 -14.12 -3.66 5.76
N LEU A 58 -12.82 -3.48 5.95
CA LEU A 58 -11.85 -4.57 6.02
C LEU A 58 -10.77 -4.28 7.05
N ASP A 59 -10.70 -5.11 8.09
CA ASP A 59 -9.53 -5.22 8.92
C ASP A 59 -8.60 -6.30 8.33
N VAL A 60 -7.43 -5.90 7.84
CA VAL A 60 -6.48 -6.83 7.21
C VAL A 60 -5.92 -7.89 8.18
N ARG A 61 -6.21 -7.78 9.48
CA ARG A 61 -5.91 -8.80 10.48
C ARG A 61 -6.87 -9.98 10.42
N SER A 62 -8.07 -9.79 9.87
CA SER A 62 -9.09 -10.83 9.75
C SER A 62 -8.92 -11.61 8.44
N THR A 63 -8.48 -12.85 8.55
CA THR A 63 -8.41 -13.78 7.42
C THR A 63 -9.81 -14.06 6.85
N ALA A 64 -10.80 -14.27 7.72
CA ALA A 64 -12.17 -14.58 7.31
C ALA A 64 -12.80 -13.43 6.51
N ASP A 65 -12.59 -12.17 6.94
CA ASP A 65 -13.14 -11.01 6.24
C ASP A 65 -12.46 -10.81 4.88
N ALA A 66 -11.13 -11.01 4.80
CA ALA A 66 -10.39 -10.94 3.55
C ALA A 66 -10.86 -12.02 2.56
N ASP A 67 -10.99 -13.27 3.01
CA ASP A 67 -11.46 -14.40 2.19
C ASP A 67 -12.90 -14.15 1.70
N ALA A 68 -13.80 -13.70 2.58
CA ALA A 68 -15.19 -13.41 2.23
C ALA A 68 -15.33 -12.25 1.23
N LEU A 69 -14.59 -11.17 1.46
CA LEU A 69 -14.60 -10.00 0.56
C LEU A 69 -14.09 -10.37 -0.83
N VAL A 70 -12.95 -11.06 -0.93
CA VAL A 70 -12.40 -11.47 -2.22
C VAL A 70 -13.37 -12.40 -2.96
N ALA A 71 -13.94 -13.39 -2.28
CA ALA A 71 -14.94 -14.30 -2.88
C ALA A 71 -16.15 -13.52 -3.43
N ARG A 72 -16.62 -12.51 -2.70
CA ARG A 72 -17.70 -11.64 -3.14
C ARG A 72 -17.34 -10.85 -4.41
N ILE A 73 -16.15 -10.21 -4.43
CA ILE A 73 -15.69 -9.44 -5.60
C ILE A 73 -15.55 -10.36 -6.82
N GLU A 74 -14.96 -11.55 -6.65
CA GLU A 74 -14.83 -12.54 -7.73
C GLU A 74 -16.20 -12.93 -8.30
N ALA A 75 -17.22 -13.14 -7.45
CA ALA A 75 -18.58 -13.49 -7.89
C ALA A 75 -19.31 -12.33 -8.57
N GLU A 76 -19.21 -11.11 -8.04
CA GLU A 76 -19.98 -9.96 -8.52
C GLU A 76 -19.32 -9.25 -9.70
N ARG A 77 -17.97 -9.28 -9.78
CA ARG A 77 -17.17 -8.53 -10.77
C ARG A 77 -16.45 -9.41 -11.80
N GLY A 78 -16.43 -10.73 -11.59
CA GLY A 78 -15.70 -11.67 -12.45
C GLY A 78 -14.20 -11.71 -12.19
N GLY A 79 -13.70 -10.99 -11.17
CA GLY A 79 -12.34 -11.08 -10.69
C GLY A 79 -11.71 -9.76 -10.26
N ILE A 80 -10.56 -9.89 -9.61
CA ILE A 80 -9.69 -8.78 -9.21
C ILE A 80 -8.49 -8.76 -10.16
N ASP A 81 -8.30 -7.65 -10.89
CA ASP A 81 -7.16 -7.48 -11.81
C ASP A 81 -5.93 -6.90 -11.10
N VAL A 82 -6.17 -6.02 -10.12
CA VAL A 82 -5.10 -5.34 -9.38
C VAL A 82 -5.37 -5.40 -7.87
N ILE A 83 -4.33 -5.68 -7.09
CA ILE A 83 -4.34 -5.50 -5.63
C ILE A 83 -3.30 -4.45 -5.25
N VAL A 84 -3.73 -3.41 -4.54
CA VAL A 84 -2.85 -2.45 -3.88
C VAL A 84 -2.91 -2.73 -2.37
N ALA A 85 -1.90 -3.44 -1.87
CA ALA A 85 -1.77 -3.78 -0.46
C ALA A 85 -1.07 -2.64 0.28
N ASN A 86 -1.85 -1.62 0.67
CA ASN A 86 -1.37 -0.37 1.23
C ASN A 86 -1.62 -0.24 2.74
N ALA A 87 -2.61 -0.91 3.31
CA ALA A 87 -2.90 -0.83 4.75
C ALA A 87 -1.63 -1.05 5.60
N GLY A 88 -1.38 -0.16 6.55
CA GLY A 88 -0.23 -0.21 7.42
C GLY A 88 -0.30 0.84 8.51
N ILE A 89 0.48 0.62 9.57
CA ILE A 89 0.61 1.51 10.71
C ILE A 89 2.09 1.77 11.01
N ALA A 90 2.40 2.93 11.54
CA ALA A 90 3.71 3.21 12.13
C ALA A 90 3.50 3.89 13.49
N HIS A 91 4.14 3.35 14.50
CA HIS A 91 4.14 3.89 15.84
C HIS A 91 5.58 4.04 16.35
N LYS A 92 5.84 5.11 17.08
CA LYS A 92 7.06 5.25 17.85
C LYS A 92 6.97 4.39 19.11
N VAL A 93 7.88 3.45 19.23
CA VAL A 93 7.98 2.61 20.44
C VAL A 93 9.44 2.50 20.81
N PRO A 94 9.88 3.16 21.93
CA PRO A 94 11.24 2.99 22.44
C PRO A 94 11.53 1.51 22.67
N LEU A 95 12.73 1.04 22.32
CA LEU A 95 13.09 -0.37 22.37
C LEU A 95 12.81 -1.03 23.74
N PRO A 96 13.06 -0.39 24.90
CA PRO A 96 12.71 -0.99 26.20
C PRO A 96 11.20 -1.11 26.46
N ALA A 97 10.35 -0.39 25.69
CA ALA A 97 8.89 -0.43 25.79
C ALA A 97 8.23 -1.22 24.66
N LEU A 98 9.03 -1.81 23.76
CA LEU A 98 8.56 -2.64 22.67
C LEU A 98 8.28 -4.06 23.19
N THR A 99 7.01 -4.35 23.42
CA THR A 99 6.55 -5.68 23.86
C THR A 99 6.26 -6.59 22.65
N ASP A 100 6.15 -7.90 22.91
CA ASP A 100 5.78 -8.88 21.87
C ASP A 100 4.43 -8.54 21.23
N GLU A 101 3.46 -8.05 22.00
CA GLU A 101 2.14 -7.67 21.48
C GLU A 101 2.21 -6.48 20.51
N LYS A 102 3.05 -5.48 20.81
CA LYS A 102 3.26 -4.33 19.93
C LYS A 102 4.00 -4.74 18.65
N TRP A 103 4.98 -5.63 18.80
CA TRP A 103 5.69 -6.23 17.67
C TRP A 103 4.73 -7.00 16.78
N ASP A 104 4.00 -7.95 17.33
CA ASP A 104 3.04 -8.80 16.64
C ASP A 104 1.93 -7.97 15.96
N HIS A 105 1.43 -6.93 16.63
CA HIS A 105 0.42 -6.03 16.07
C HIS A 105 0.90 -5.36 14.79
N THR A 106 2.15 -4.87 14.76
CA THR A 106 2.72 -4.27 13.55
C THR A 106 2.90 -5.30 12.45
N PHE A 107 3.46 -6.46 12.75
CA PHE A 107 3.63 -7.54 11.78
C PHE A 107 2.32 -8.07 11.25
N ASP A 108 1.30 -8.14 12.08
CA ASP A 108 -0.02 -8.66 11.73
C ASP A 108 -0.74 -7.76 10.71
N ILE A 109 -0.52 -6.45 10.78
CA ILE A 109 -1.07 -5.47 9.83
C ILE A 109 -0.14 -5.31 8.63
N ASP A 110 1.12 -4.90 8.86
CA ASP A 110 2.01 -4.36 7.84
C ASP A 110 2.64 -5.43 6.94
N LEU A 111 2.66 -6.69 7.39
CA LEU A 111 3.22 -7.80 6.62
C LEU A 111 2.20 -8.92 6.39
N LYS A 112 1.66 -9.50 7.45
CA LYS A 112 0.73 -10.63 7.34
C LYS A 112 -0.61 -10.22 6.74
N GLY A 113 -1.05 -8.97 6.98
CA GLY A 113 -2.24 -8.39 6.38
C GLY A 113 -2.15 -8.35 4.84
N ILE A 114 -0.99 -8.00 4.31
CA ILE A 114 -0.73 -8.04 2.86
C ILE A 114 -0.94 -9.47 2.30
N PHE A 115 -0.34 -10.46 2.95
CA PHE A 115 -0.50 -11.87 2.56
C PHE A 115 -1.95 -12.34 2.63
N ARG A 116 -2.71 -11.96 3.67
CA ARG A 116 -4.11 -12.35 3.84
C ARG A 116 -5.00 -11.84 2.71
N VAL A 117 -4.76 -10.64 2.22
CA VAL A 117 -5.56 -10.05 1.15
C VAL A 117 -5.17 -10.61 -0.24
N ILE A 118 -3.89 -10.90 -0.46
CA ILE A 118 -3.40 -11.43 -1.73
C ILE A 118 -3.84 -12.89 -1.92
N ARG A 119 -3.65 -13.72 -0.91
CA ARG A 119 -3.82 -15.18 -0.99
C ARG A 119 -5.15 -15.63 -1.60
N PRO A 120 -6.33 -15.15 -1.16
CA PRO A 120 -7.60 -15.60 -1.69
C PRO A 120 -7.84 -15.23 -3.16
N ALA A 121 -7.25 -14.14 -3.66
CA ALA A 121 -7.39 -13.70 -5.05
C ALA A 121 -6.54 -14.51 -6.04
N LEU A 122 -5.53 -15.24 -5.57
CA LEU A 122 -4.56 -15.93 -6.44
C LEU A 122 -5.21 -16.99 -7.34
N ALA A 123 -6.22 -17.69 -6.87
CA ALA A 123 -6.91 -18.71 -7.66
C ALA A 123 -7.56 -18.10 -8.90
N GLY A 124 -8.30 -17.00 -8.74
CA GLY A 124 -8.92 -16.27 -9.84
C GLY A 124 -7.89 -15.63 -10.79
N MET A 125 -6.86 -14.96 -10.25
CA MET A 125 -5.78 -14.40 -11.07
C MET A 125 -5.05 -15.48 -11.89
N LYS A 126 -4.70 -16.62 -11.30
CA LYS A 126 -4.05 -17.75 -11.99
C LYS A 126 -4.93 -18.31 -13.10
N ALA A 127 -6.22 -18.50 -12.84
CA ALA A 127 -7.18 -19.00 -13.85
C ALA A 127 -7.28 -18.06 -15.06
N ARG A 128 -7.24 -16.75 -14.83
CA ARG A 128 -7.27 -15.72 -15.88
C ARG A 128 -5.90 -15.46 -16.52
N LYS A 129 -4.82 -15.99 -15.95
CA LYS A 129 -3.42 -15.71 -16.33
C LYS A 129 -3.12 -14.20 -16.39
N LYS A 130 -3.68 -13.47 -15.45
CA LYS A 130 -3.59 -12.01 -15.40
C LYS A 130 -3.70 -11.50 -13.96
N GLY A 131 -2.81 -10.60 -13.58
CA GLY A 131 -2.86 -9.91 -12.29
C GLY A 131 -1.69 -8.96 -12.10
N ALA A 132 -1.93 -7.90 -11.32
CA ALA A 132 -0.87 -7.03 -10.83
C ALA A 132 -1.05 -6.79 -9.34
N ILE A 133 0.01 -6.97 -8.57
CA ILE A 133 0.02 -6.76 -7.12
C ILE A 133 1.07 -5.71 -6.81
N VAL A 134 0.68 -4.66 -6.09
CA VAL A 134 1.58 -3.60 -5.62
C VAL A 134 1.48 -3.51 -4.11
N ALA A 135 2.59 -3.80 -3.42
CA ALA A 135 2.66 -3.78 -1.96
C ALA A 135 3.43 -2.55 -1.45
N LEU A 136 2.91 -1.91 -0.40
CA LEU A 136 3.56 -0.73 0.20
C LEU A 136 4.58 -1.16 1.26
N SER A 137 5.87 -1.01 0.90
CA SER A 137 6.99 -1.05 1.82
C SER A 137 7.26 0.36 2.39
N SER A 138 8.50 0.71 2.60
CA SER A 138 9.00 2.00 3.08
C SER A 138 10.49 2.09 2.75
N ILE A 139 11.07 3.29 2.69
CA ILE A 139 12.52 3.46 2.74
C ILE A 139 13.13 2.74 3.95
N MET A 140 12.39 2.65 5.06
CA MET A 140 12.81 1.92 6.27
C MET A 140 12.84 0.40 6.07
N GLY A 141 12.14 -0.13 5.09
CA GLY A 141 12.23 -1.53 4.68
C GLY A 141 13.37 -1.83 3.72
N VAL A 142 13.95 -0.81 3.10
CA VAL A 142 14.98 -0.95 2.06
C VAL A 142 16.39 -0.62 2.57
N ALA A 143 16.59 0.58 3.11
CA ALA A 143 17.94 1.08 3.44
C ALA A 143 17.97 2.17 4.51
N TYR A 144 16.85 2.56 5.11
CA TYR A 144 16.77 3.65 6.07
C TYR A 144 16.43 3.14 7.47
N GLY A 145 17.15 3.61 8.49
CA GLY A 145 16.83 3.39 9.90
C GLY A 145 16.25 4.64 10.54
N TRP A 146 15.26 4.47 11.41
CA TRP A 146 14.72 5.54 12.21
C TRP A 146 14.52 5.07 13.64
N ASP A 147 14.87 5.93 14.59
CA ASP A 147 14.76 5.64 16.01
C ASP A 147 13.31 5.28 16.39
N GLU A 148 13.16 4.43 17.40
CA GLU A 148 11.88 3.95 17.91
C GLU A 148 10.97 3.19 16.93
N HIS A 149 11.49 2.79 15.74
CA HIS A 149 10.72 2.11 14.68
C HIS A 149 11.27 0.72 14.30
N VAL A 150 11.92 0.02 15.21
CA VAL A 150 12.57 -1.29 14.93
C VAL A 150 11.57 -2.30 14.35
N HIS A 151 10.40 -2.44 14.98
CA HIS A 151 9.33 -3.35 14.55
C HIS A 151 8.77 -2.98 13.17
N TYR A 152 8.58 -1.69 12.91
CA TYR A 152 8.12 -1.19 11.61
C TYR A 152 9.17 -1.44 10.51
N SER A 153 10.43 -1.12 10.75
CA SER A 153 11.53 -1.39 9.82
C SER A 153 11.62 -2.88 9.47
N ALA A 154 11.51 -3.74 10.48
CA ALA A 154 11.54 -5.19 10.29
C ALA A 154 10.33 -5.67 9.46
N ALA A 155 9.11 -5.21 9.75
CA ALA A 155 7.91 -5.55 8.99
C ALA A 155 8.01 -5.09 7.53
N LYS A 156 8.44 -3.84 7.29
CA LYS A 156 8.58 -3.27 5.93
C LYS A 156 9.74 -3.91 5.14
N SER A 157 10.79 -4.40 5.80
CA SER A 157 11.81 -5.25 5.17
C SER A 157 11.23 -6.62 4.79
N GLY A 158 10.35 -7.17 5.63
CA GLY A 158 9.59 -8.39 5.31
C GLY A 158 8.74 -8.24 4.04
N VAL A 159 8.15 -7.07 3.80
CA VAL A 159 7.40 -6.78 2.56
C VAL A 159 8.30 -6.90 1.32
N VAL A 160 9.56 -6.43 1.40
CA VAL A 160 10.53 -6.58 0.30
C VAL A 160 10.77 -8.06 -0.03
N GLY A 161 10.94 -8.90 1.00
CA GLY A 161 11.08 -10.34 0.86
C GLY A 161 9.82 -10.99 0.27
N LEU A 162 8.63 -10.59 0.77
CA LEU A 162 7.34 -11.08 0.29
C LEU A 162 7.13 -10.76 -1.20
N VAL A 163 7.42 -9.53 -1.64
CA VAL A 163 7.33 -9.09 -3.04
C VAL A 163 8.20 -9.97 -3.94
N ARG A 164 9.46 -10.22 -3.55
CA ARG A 164 10.39 -11.05 -4.32
C ARG A 164 9.94 -12.51 -4.41
N GLY A 165 9.52 -13.08 -3.28
CA GLY A 165 9.04 -14.47 -3.23
C GLY A 165 7.80 -14.68 -4.11
N LEU A 166 6.78 -13.84 -3.94
CA LEU A 166 5.56 -13.90 -4.74
C LEU A 166 5.82 -13.65 -6.24
N ALA A 167 6.72 -12.73 -6.58
CA ALA A 167 7.06 -12.44 -7.96
C ALA A 167 7.61 -13.67 -8.68
N VAL A 168 8.54 -14.40 -8.05
CA VAL A 168 9.14 -15.63 -8.62
C VAL A 168 8.09 -16.73 -8.74
N GLU A 169 7.25 -16.90 -7.71
CA GLU A 169 6.25 -17.96 -7.68
C GLU A 169 5.13 -17.76 -8.71
N LEU A 170 4.72 -16.50 -8.93
CA LEU A 170 3.53 -16.17 -9.71
C LEU A 170 3.81 -15.73 -11.17
N ALA A 171 5.08 -15.48 -11.52
CA ALA A 171 5.43 -14.94 -12.84
C ALA A 171 4.94 -15.82 -14.01
N LYS A 172 5.04 -17.14 -13.90
CA LYS A 172 4.58 -18.09 -14.93
C LYS A 172 3.05 -18.12 -15.07
N ASP A 173 2.34 -17.63 -14.08
CA ASP A 173 0.88 -17.49 -14.10
C ASP A 173 0.42 -16.15 -14.68
N GLY A 174 1.33 -15.33 -15.22
CA GLY A 174 1.02 -14.02 -15.78
C GLY A 174 0.70 -12.95 -14.72
N ILE A 175 1.09 -13.18 -13.46
CA ILE A 175 0.86 -12.26 -12.35
C ILE A 175 2.18 -11.55 -12.01
N ARG A 176 2.15 -10.22 -11.97
CA ARG A 176 3.28 -9.40 -11.58
C ARG A 176 3.13 -8.93 -10.13
N VAL A 177 4.22 -8.94 -9.39
CA VAL A 177 4.24 -8.48 -8.00
C VAL A 177 5.38 -7.50 -7.84
N ASN A 178 5.07 -6.25 -7.51
CA ASN A 178 6.05 -5.21 -7.23
C ASN A 178 5.72 -4.49 -5.93
N GLY A 179 6.65 -3.68 -5.46
CA GLY A 179 6.46 -2.85 -4.28
C GLY A 179 6.83 -1.41 -4.54
N VAL A 180 6.34 -0.53 -3.69
CA VAL A 180 6.78 0.86 -3.58
C VAL A 180 7.34 1.09 -2.18
N ALA A 181 8.44 1.80 -2.09
CA ALA A 181 9.07 2.22 -0.85
C ALA A 181 9.06 3.76 -0.75
N PRO A 182 7.99 4.35 -0.22
CA PRO A 182 7.90 5.79 -0.05
C PRO A 182 8.91 6.33 0.96
N GLY A 183 9.39 7.56 0.72
CA GLY A 183 10.09 8.37 1.70
C GLY A 183 9.13 9.10 2.64
N TYR A 184 9.42 10.36 2.94
CA TYR A 184 8.55 11.24 3.73
C TYR A 184 7.43 11.79 2.86
N ILE A 185 6.20 11.29 3.07
CA ILE A 185 5.01 11.66 2.31
C ILE A 185 4.01 12.35 3.22
N ARG A 186 3.39 13.45 2.76
CA ARG A 186 2.42 14.25 3.51
C ARG A 186 1.13 13.48 3.78
N THR A 187 1.14 12.66 4.79
CA THR A 187 0.01 11.87 5.27
C THR A 187 -0.29 12.21 6.72
N ALA A 188 -1.48 11.85 7.19
CA ALA A 188 -1.82 11.96 8.62
C ALA A 188 -0.81 11.23 9.52
N GLN A 189 -0.28 10.09 9.05
CA GLN A 189 0.76 9.32 9.76
C GLN A 189 2.04 10.15 9.92
N LEU A 190 2.57 10.76 8.84
CA LEU A 190 3.79 11.59 8.91
C LEU A 190 3.60 12.83 9.79
N LEU A 191 2.40 13.42 9.74
CA LEU A 191 2.06 14.63 10.50
C LEU A 191 1.67 14.34 11.96
N SER A 192 1.61 13.08 12.38
CA SER A 192 1.39 12.71 13.78
C SER A 192 2.60 13.13 14.63
N LYS A 193 2.39 13.98 15.64
CA LYS A 193 3.44 14.35 16.61
C LYS A 193 3.85 13.17 17.49
N GLU A 194 2.91 12.29 17.77
CA GLU A 194 3.12 11.12 18.64
C GLU A 194 3.91 10.03 17.92
N ASN A 195 3.56 9.76 16.66
CA ASN A 195 4.02 8.56 15.96
C ASN A 195 5.00 8.84 14.82
N SER A 196 5.30 10.11 14.50
CA SER A 196 6.19 10.46 13.38
C SER A 196 6.85 11.83 13.58
N LEU A 197 7.13 12.55 12.48
CA LEU A 197 7.81 13.85 12.49
C LEU A 197 6.95 14.98 13.09
N GLY A 198 5.64 14.88 12.98
CA GLY A 198 4.75 16.01 13.24
C GLY A 198 4.85 17.11 12.18
N PRO A 199 4.00 18.16 12.25
CA PRO A 199 4.00 19.23 11.27
C PRO A 199 5.31 20.02 11.19
N GLU A 200 5.95 20.27 12.33
CA GLU A 200 7.21 21.02 12.39
C GLU A 200 8.39 20.23 11.80
N GLY A 201 8.48 18.92 12.12
CA GLY A 201 9.50 18.03 11.54
C GLY A 201 9.29 17.85 10.03
N ALA A 202 8.04 17.70 9.60
CA ALA A 202 7.70 17.61 8.18
C ALA A 202 8.09 18.87 7.40
N ALA A 203 7.89 20.06 7.99
CA ALA A 203 8.32 21.34 7.37
C ALA A 203 9.85 21.43 7.20
N LYS A 204 10.61 20.89 8.16
CA LYS A 204 12.09 20.89 8.12
C LYS A 204 12.67 19.73 7.28
N ALA A 205 11.89 18.71 6.99
CA ALA A 205 12.40 17.54 6.25
C ALA A 205 12.96 17.88 4.87
N GLY A 206 12.46 18.94 4.23
CA GLY A 206 12.99 19.45 2.97
C GLY A 206 14.46 19.87 3.03
N GLU A 207 15.01 20.20 4.20
CA GLU A 207 16.40 20.62 4.35
C GLU A 207 17.41 19.48 4.05
N PHE A 208 16.96 18.23 4.20
CA PHE A 208 17.82 17.05 3.97
C PHE A 208 17.30 16.11 2.87
N ILE A 209 16.19 16.44 2.22
CA ILE A 209 15.72 15.73 1.03
C ILE A 209 16.28 16.48 -0.21
N PRO A 210 16.96 15.83 -1.13
CA PRO A 210 17.54 16.49 -2.32
C PRO A 210 16.53 17.30 -3.15
N MET A 211 15.28 16.86 -3.28
CA MET A 211 14.21 17.63 -3.96
C MET A 211 13.69 18.80 -3.14
N GLY A 212 14.19 19.06 -1.94
CA GLY A 212 13.86 20.25 -1.11
C GLY A 212 12.48 20.20 -0.45
N ARG A 213 11.77 19.09 -0.50
CA ARG A 213 10.42 18.93 0.07
C ARG A 213 10.08 17.48 0.38
N ILE A 214 9.09 17.29 1.22
CA ILE A 214 8.40 15.99 1.35
C ILE A 214 7.55 15.72 0.10
N GLY A 215 7.28 14.44 -0.16
CA GLY A 215 6.38 14.05 -1.26
C GLY A 215 4.91 14.20 -0.88
N GLU A 216 4.04 14.19 -1.90
CA GLU A 216 2.60 14.16 -1.75
C GLU A 216 2.05 12.76 -2.04
N PRO A 217 0.89 12.36 -1.47
CA PRO A 217 0.27 11.06 -1.70
C PRO A 217 0.06 10.72 -3.18
N ASP A 218 -0.28 11.71 -3.99
CA ASP A 218 -0.55 11.54 -5.43
C ASP A 218 0.71 11.11 -6.18
N GLU A 219 1.90 11.57 -5.78
CA GLU A 219 3.17 11.18 -6.39
C GLU A 219 3.50 9.68 -6.16
N ILE A 220 3.03 9.12 -5.05
CA ILE A 220 3.13 7.69 -4.78
C ILE A 220 2.06 6.92 -5.56
N ALA A 221 0.84 7.47 -5.64
CA ALA A 221 -0.27 6.87 -6.37
C ALA A 221 0.05 6.71 -7.86
N ASP A 222 0.72 7.68 -8.47
CA ASP A 222 1.16 7.61 -9.88
C ASP A 222 2.12 6.43 -10.11
N VAL A 223 3.07 6.20 -9.20
CA VAL A 223 4.00 5.07 -9.29
C VAL A 223 3.26 3.73 -9.08
N ILE A 224 2.31 3.68 -8.16
CA ILE A 224 1.47 2.49 -7.94
C ILE A 224 0.67 2.17 -9.21
N LEU A 225 0.02 3.16 -9.80
CA LEU A 225 -0.76 3.01 -11.04
C LEU A 225 0.14 2.56 -12.21
N PHE A 226 1.33 3.15 -12.36
CA PHE A 226 2.32 2.71 -13.35
C PHE A 226 2.70 1.24 -13.17
N LEU A 227 3.03 0.81 -11.96
CA LEU A 227 3.42 -0.57 -11.65
C LEU A 227 2.26 -1.56 -11.92
N ALA A 228 1.02 -1.15 -11.76
CA ALA A 228 -0.16 -1.95 -12.10
C ALA A 228 -0.41 -2.02 -13.61
N SER A 229 -0.02 -1.00 -14.36
CA SER A 229 -0.31 -0.84 -15.79
C SER A 229 0.53 -1.74 -16.73
N ASN A 230 0.14 -1.76 -18.00
CA ASN A 230 0.92 -2.40 -19.08
C ASN A 230 2.29 -1.73 -19.32
N GLY A 231 2.51 -0.50 -18.87
CA GLY A 231 3.81 0.15 -18.91
C GLY A 231 4.87 -0.64 -18.13
N ALA A 232 4.46 -1.33 -17.07
CA ALA A 232 5.32 -2.15 -16.23
C ALA A 232 5.27 -3.67 -16.55
N ARG A 233 4.82 -4.07 -17.74
CA ARG A 233 4.58 -5.49 -18.12
C ARG A 233 5.81 -6.42 -18.02
N TYR A 234 7.00 -5.86 -18.00
CA TYR A 234 8.25 -6.62 -17.80
C TYR A 234 8.90 -6.40 -16.43
N MET A 235 8.15 -5.75 -15.51
CA MET A 235 8.61 -5.50 -14.13
C MET A 235 7.89 -6.45 -13.18
N THR A 236 8.64 -7.27 -12.47
CA THR A 236 8.17 -8.07 -11.33
C THR A 236 9.31 -8.27 -10.33
N GLY A 237 8.98 -8.37 -9.04
CA GLY A 237 9.96 -8.53 -7.96
C GLY A 237 10.72 -7.25 -7.58
N GLN A 238 10.36 -6.09 -8.13
CA GLN A 238 11.03 -4.83 -7.86
C GLN A 238 10.34 -4.08 -6.72
N VAL A 239 11.12 -3.39 -5.90
CA VAL A 239 10.64 -2.41 -4.92
C VAL A 239 11.21 -1.05 -5.31
N VAL A 240 10.34 -0.18 -5.81
CA VAL A 240 10.71 1.14 -6.32
C VAL A 240 10.73 2.14 -5.17
N VAL A 241 11.87 2.77 -4.95
CA VAL A 241 12.01 3.85 -3.97
C VAL A 241 11.48 5.15 -4.57
N VAL A 242 10.63 5.86 -3.79
CA VAL A 242 10.03 7.14 -4.17
C VAL A 242 10.17 8.10 -2.98
N ASP A 243 11.31 8.79 -2.89
CA ASP A 243 11.75 9.47 -1.68
C ASP A 243 12.36 10.86 -1.89
N GLY A 244 12.25 11.41 -3.10
CA GLY A 244 12.86 12.70 -3.45
C GLY A 244 14.39 12.68 -3.42
N GLY A 245 15.01 11.49 -3.50
CA GLY A 245 16.47 11.30 -3.48
C GLY A 245 17.07 11.13 -2.08
N LEU A 246 16.24 10.99 -1.04
CA LEU A 246 16.71 10.91 0.35
C LEU A 246 17.73 9.78 0.57
N LEU A 247 17.55 8.61 -0.07
CA LEU A 247 18.47 7.48 0.06
C LEU A 247 19.71 7.57 -0.85
N VAL A 248 19.74 8.47 -1.82
CA VAL A 248 20.87 8.57 -2.77
C VAL A 248 22.06 9.29 -2.14
N GLY A 249 21.84 10.09 -1.12
CA GLY A 249 22.89 10.78 -0.40
C GLY A 249 22.72 12.29 -0.33
N ARG A 250 23.58 12.90 0.48
CA ARG A 250 23.66 14.37 0.64
C ARG A 250 24.83 14.92 -0.20
N TYR A 251 24.62 16.09 -0.75
CA TYR A 251 25.67 16.92 -1.32
C TYR A 251 26.00 18.05 -0.34
#